data_ee29dcb37631232577f407db2980520e
#
_entry.id   ee29dcb37631232577f407db2980520e
#
_cell.length_a   1.000
_cell.length_b   1.000
_cell.length_c   1.000
_cell.angle_alpha   90.00
_cell.angle_beta   90.00
_cell.angle_gamma   90.00
#
_symmetry.space_group_name_H-M   'P 1'
#
loop_
_entity.id
_entity.type
_entity.pdbx_description
1 polymer ?
#
loop_
_entity_poly.entity_id
_entity_poly.type
_entity_poly.pdbx_seq_one_letter_code
_entity_poly.pdbx_strand_id
1 'polypeptide(L)'
;MSIHDRVARYAATIWGDLSAGEIDALYEQLHTKGQRSIYISCNRAECSALANSFDQLFKRLGWPSTIGDGGILALGATGIEVNPNDDTAHLLKSAIEARTKIKVDVSGIPRQPGDLNPTMLVIGPKPKYEKYFSPKLGDSDIGTGAEAGAADIVSSVADELQDP
;
A
#
# COMPACT_ATOMS: atom_id res chain seq x y z
N MET A 1 -18.72 14.74 -19.12
CA MET A 1 -17.34 14.36 -18.76
C MET A 1 -16.56 14.04 -20.02
N SER A 2 -15.41 14.64 -20.18
CA SER A 2 -14.58 14.42 -21.36
C SER A 2 -13.85 13.08 -21.26
N ILE A 3 -13.34 12.60 -22.39
CA ILE A 3 -12.53 11.39 -22.43
C ILE A 3 -11.29 11.57 -21.57
N HIS A 4 -10.70 12.75 -21.64
CA HIS A 4 -9.52 13.09 -20.84
C HIS A 4 -9.80 12.92 -19.35
N ASP A 5 -10.94 13.43 -18.89
CA ASP A 5 -11.29 13.31 -17.47
C ASP A 5 -11.51 11.87 -17.06
N ARG A 6 -12.12 11.08 -17.93
CA ARG A 6 -12.35 9.66 -17.63
C ARG A 6 -11.03 8.90 -17.51
N VAL A 7 -10.11 9.17 -18.41
CA VAL A 7 -8.79 8.53 -18.37
C VAL A 7 -8.06 8.90 -17.09
N ALA A 8 -8.08 10.18 -16.74
CA ALA A 8 -7.41 10.64 -15.52
C ALA A 8 -8.00 9.97 -14.27
N ARG A 9 -9.33 9.85 -14.22
CA ARG A 9 -9.97 9.20 -13.08
C ARG A 9 -9.62 7.72 -12.99
N TYR A 10 -9.60 7.04 -14.13
CA TYR A 10 -9.22 5.64 -14.15
C TYR A 10 -7.77 5.46 -13.69
N ALA A 11 -6.87 6.30 -14.19
CA ALA A 11 -5.47 6.23 -13.81
C ALA A 11 -5.29 6.43 -12.31
N ALA A 12 -6.14 7.23 -11.67
CA ALA A 12 -6.05 7.47 -10.23
C ALA A 12 -6.40 6.24 -9.40
N THR A 13 -7.02 5.22 -9.98
CA THR A 13 -7.36 3.99 -9.26
C THR A 13 -6.30 2.92 -9.38
N ILE A 14 -5.26 3.16 -10.18
CA ILE A 14 -4.21 2.19 -10.42
C ILE A 14 -3.05 2.44 -9.47
N TRP A 15 -2.63 1.39 -8.78
CA TRP A 15 -1.42 1.44 -7.97
C TRP A 15 -0.22 1.48 -8.91
N GLY A 16 0.67 2.44 -8.70
CA GLY A 16 1.91 2.49 -9.45
C GLY A 16 2.97 1.60 -8.83
N ASP A 17 4.05 1.40 -9.56
CA ASP A 17 5.24 0.70 -9.06
C ASP A 17 5.85 1.48 -7.90
N LEU A 18 6.51 0.76 -7.03
CA LEU A 18 7.46 1.43 -6.12
C LEU A 18 8.63 1.92 -6.97
N SER A 19 9.15 3.08 -6.63
CA SER A 19 10.33 3.57 -7.31
C SER A 19 11.55 2.75 -6.90
N ALA A 20 12.61 2.82 -7.70
CA ALA A 20 13.86 2.15 -7.35
C ALA A 20 14.38 2.64 -6.00
N GLY A 21 14.25 3.93 -5.74
CA GLY A 21 14.67 4.49 -4.46
C GLY A 21 13.87 3.96 -3.28
N GLU A 22 12.56 3.80 -3.48
CA GLU A 22 11.70 3.24 -2.44
C GLU A 22 12.05 1.78 -2.16
N ILE A 23 12.29 1.00 -3.22
CA ILE A 23 12.69 -0.40 -3.07
C ILE A 23 14.02 -0.50 -2.34
N ASP A 24 15.00 0.34 -2.70
CA ASP A 24 16.30 0.35 -2.02
C ASP A 24 16.14 0.72 -0.56
N ALA A 25 15.33 1.73 -0.25
CA ALA A 25 15.11 2.16 1.13
C ALA A 25 14.44 1.07 1.96
N LEU A 26 13.45 0.39 1.38
CA LEU A 26 12.79 -0.72 2.05
C LEU A 26 13.75 -1.89 2.26
N TYR A 27 14.56 -2.19 1.26
CA TYR A 27 15.56 -3.23 1.39
C TYR A 27 16.52 -2.93 2.55
N GLU A 28 17.02 -1.70 2.61
CA GLU A 28 17.94 -1.31 3.67
C GLU A 28 17.31 -1.43 5.05
N GLN A 29 16.03 -1.12 5.17
CA GLN A 29 15.36 -1.19 6.45
C GLN A 29 15.04 -2.63 6.87
N LEU A 30 14.81 -3.51 5.92
CA LEU A 30 14.30 -4.86 6.21
C LEU A 30 15.35 -5.96 6.17
N HIS A 31 16.48 -5.75 5.49
CA HIS A 31 17.40 -6.85 5.21
C HIS A 31 18.06 -7.45 6.45
N THR A 32 18.06 -6.74 7.57
CA THR A 32 18.64 -7.26 8.82
C THR A 32 17.60 -7.88 9.75
N LYS A 33 16.35 -7.96 9.31
CA LYS A 33 15.24 -8.35 10.20
C LYS A 33 14.90 -9.84 10.16
N GLY A 34 15.67 -10.62 9.44
CA GLY A 34 15.42 -12.05 9.33
C GLY A 34 14.44 -12.39 8.22
N GLN A 35 14.46 -13.66 7.84
CA GLN A 35 13.65 -14.15 6.73
C GLN A 35 12.20 -14.28 7.15
N ARG A 36 11.30 -13.90 6.25
CA ARG A 36 9.85 -14.00 6.46
C ARG A 36 9.21 -14.58 5.21
N SER A 37 8.01 -15.16 5.34
CA SER A 37 7.25 -15.66 4.20
C SER A 37 6.04 -14.77 3.98
N ILE A 38 5.86 -14.31 2.75
CA ILE A 38 4.80 -13.36 2.42
C ILE A 38 3.94 -13.91 1.28
N TYR A 39 2.64 -13.79 1.44
CA TYR A 39 1.69 -14.03 0.34
C TYR A 39 1.10 -12.67 -0.04
N ILE A 40 1.30 -12.26 -1.28
CA ILE A 40 0.79 -10.98 -1.78
C ILE A 40 -0.53 -11.25 -2.46
N SER A 41 -1.60 -10.69 -1.91
CA SER A 41 -2.94 -10.85 -2.47
C SER A 41 -3.25 -9.68 -3.39
N CYS A 42 -3.45 -9.97 -4.67
CA CYS A 42 -3.80 -8.98 -5.67
C CYS A 42 -4.77 -9.64 -6.65
N ASN A 43 -6.06 -9.27 -6.57
CA ASN A 43 -7.08 -9.93 -7.36
C ASN A 43 -7.66 -9.05 -8.47
N ARG A 44 -6.95 -8.01 -8.85
CA ARG A 44 -7.38 -7.14 -9.95
C ARG A 44 -6.17 -6.54 -10.64
N ALA A 45 -6.38 -6.11 -11.88
CA ALA A 45 -5.27 -5.57 -12.68
C ALA A 45 -4.67 -4.31 -12.05
N GLU A 46 -5.47 -3.52 -11.36
CA GLU A 46 -5.04 -2.23 -10.82
C GLU A 46 -3.96 -2.36 -9.76
N CYS A 47 -3.80 -3.53 -9.14
CA CYS A 47 -2.77 -3.71 -8.12
C CYS A 47 -1.53 -4.45 -8.63
N SER A 48 -1.52 -4.89 -9.89
CA SER A 48 -0.44 -5.74 -10.41
C SER A 48 0.94 -5.10 -10.31
N ALA A 49 1.05 -3.84 -10.69
CA ALA A 49 2.35 -3.17 -10.68
C ALA A 49 2.92 -3.11 -9.26
N LEU A 50 2.09 -2.72 -8.31
CA LEU A 50 2.54 -2.64 -6.91
C LEU A 50 2.84 -4.02 -6.34
N ALA A 51 2.01 -5.01 -6.65
CA ALA A 51 2.25 -6.39 -6.19
C ALA A 51 3.59 -6.90 -6.69
N ASN A 52 3.90 -6.66 -7.97
CA ASN A 52 5.17 -7.07 -8.54
C ASN A 52 6.35 -6.36 -7.89
N SER A 53 6.19 -5.08 -7.55
CA SER A 53 7.24 -4.34 -6.85
C SER A 53 7.53 -4.95 -5.49
N PHE A 54 6.50 -5.27 -4.73
CA PHE A 54 6.69 -5.93 -3.43
C PHE A 54 7.31 -7.31 -3.58
N ASP A 55 6.89 -8.07 -4.59
CA ASP A 55 7.46 -9.39 -4.82
C ASP A 55 8.95 -9.30 -5.13
N GLN A 56 9.35 -8.34 -5.95
CA GLN A 56 10.76 -8.10 -6.24
C GLN A 56 11.54 -7.75 -4.98
N LEU A 57 10.96 -6.90 -4.14
CA LEU A 57 11.59 -6.53 -2.87
C LEU A 57 11.80 -7.75 -1.98
N PHE A 58 10.76 -8.55 -1.81
CA PHE A 58 10.84 -9.71 -0.93
C PHE A 58 11.83 -10.75 -1.46
N LYS A 59 11.86 -10.96 -2.77
CA LYS A 59 12.84 -11.86 -3.36
C LYS A 59 14.26 -11.35 -3.19
N ARG A 60 14.47 -10.05 -3.33
CA ARG A 60 15.77 -9.45 -3.07
C ARG A 60 16.20 -9.63 -1.62
N LEU A 61 15.24 -9.61 -0.69
CA LEU A 61 15.50 -9.86 0.72
C LEU A 61 15.75 -11.33 1.02
N GLY A 62 15.52 -12.22 0.06
CA GLY A 62 15.59 -13.66 0.31
C GLY A 62 14.36 -14.20 1.01
N TRP A 63 13.29 -13.45 1.02
CA TRP A 63 12.04 -13.87 1.66
C TRP A 63 11.19 -14.65 0.65
N PRO A 64 10.72 -15.86 0.99
CA PRO A 64 9.78 -16.54 0.11
C PRO A 64 8.53 -15.68 -0.07
N SER A 65 8.16 -15.45 -1.32
CA SER A 65 6.97 -14.67 -1.61
C SER A 65 6.28 -15.19 -2.87
N THR A 66 4.96 -15.09 -2.87
CA THR A 66 4.14 -15.41 -4.03
C THR A 66 3.04 -14.39 -4.17
N ILE A 67 2.56 -14.21 -5.40
CA ILE A 67 1.43 -13.35 -5.69
C ILE A 67 0.26 -14.26 -6.10
N GLY A 68 -0.91 -14.01 -5.52
CA GLY A 68 -2.10 -14.73 -5.89
C GLY A 68 -3.34 -13.86 -5.72
N ASP A 69 -4.49 -14.39 -6.07
CA ASP A 69 -5.76 -13.66 -5.97
C ASP A 69 -6.43 -13.77 -4.61
N GLY A 70 -5.80 -14.41 -3.71
CA GLY A 70 -5.85 -14.37 -2.28
C GLY A 70 -7.10 -14.35 -1.50
N GLY A 71 -8.16 -14.86 -1.94
CA GLY A 71 -9.25 -15.15 -1.06
C GLY A 71 -10.12 -13.97 -0.66
N ILE A 72 -11.04 -14.31 0.21
CA ILE A 72 -12.16 -13.46 0.60
C ILE A 72 -11.74 -12.18 1.30
N LEU A 73 -10.62 -12.22 2.01
CA LEU A 73 -10.19 -11.10 2.82
C LEU A 73 -9.90 -9.85 2.00
N ALA A 74 -9.65 -10.02 0.70
CA ALA A 74 -9.43 -8.88 -0.17
C ALA A 74 -10.71 -8.16 -0.57
N LEU A 75 -11.86 -8.77 -0.31
CA LEU A 75 -13.13 -8.19 -0.72
C LEU A 75 -13.48 -7.01 0.17
N GLY A 76 -13.75 -5.88 -0.46
CA GLY A 76 -14.16 -4.68 0.26
C GLY A 76 -13.05 -3.91 0.95
N ALA A 77 -11.87 -4.47 1.05
CA ALA A 77 -10.76 -3.76 1.65
C ALA A 77 -10.30 -2.64 0.72
N THR A 78 -9.94 -1.49 1.28
CA THR A 78 -9.38 -0.37 0.55
C THR A 78 -7.97 -0.14 1.05
N GLY A 79 -7.05 0.10 0.13
CA GLY A 79 -5.67 0.33 0.52
C GLY A 79 -4.94 -0.97 0.76
N ILE A 80 -3.92 -0.90 1.60
CA ILE A 80 -3.08 -2.06 1.89
C ILE A 80 -3.30 -2.52 3.31
N GLU A 81 -3.46 -3.82 3.45
CA GLU A 81 -3.71 -4.43 4.73
C GLU A 81 -2.77 -5.62 4.90
N VAL A 82 -2.24 -5.80 6.10
CA VAL A 82 -1.38 -6.95 6.41
C VAL A 82 -2.01 -7.72 7.56
N ASN A 83 -2.05 -9.03 7.43
CA ASN A 83 -2.58 -9.92 8.47
C ASN A 83 -1.83 -11.24 8.45
N PRO A 84 -1.86 -12.03 9.54
CA PRO A 84 -2.48 -11.73 10.82
C PRO A 84 -1.75 -10.61 11.55
N ASN A 85 -2.29 -10.20 12.68
CA ASN A 85 -1.67 -9.18 13.50
C ASN A 85 -0.49 -9.81 14.25
N ASP A 86 0.68 -9.75 13.66
CA ASP A 86 1.89 -10.34 14.20
C ASP A 86 3.10 -9.43 14.00
N ASP A 87 4.25 -9.90 14.41
CA ASP A 87 5.49 -9.12 14.29
C ASP A 87 5.80 -8.72 12.86
N THR A 88 5.61 -9.64 11.91
CA THR A 88 5.89 -9.36 10.51
C THR A 88 4.96 -8.28 9.97
N ALA A 89 3.68 -8.32 10.35
CA ALA A 89 2.72 -7.31 9.92
C ALA A 89 3.13 -5.92 10.40
N HIS A 90 3.49 -5.80 11.67
CA HIS A 90 3.92 -4.52 12.21
C HIS A 90 5.23 -4.05 11.62
N LEU A 91 6.14 -4.96 11.34
CA LEU A 91 7.40 -4.63 10.69
C LEU A 91 7.14 -4.07 9.29
N LEU A 92 6.27 -4.71 8.52
CA LEU A 92 5.93 -4.24 7.18
C LEU A 92 5.23 -2.89 7.21
N LYS A 93 4.27 -2.73 8.12
CA LYS A 93 3.58 -1.44 8.27
C LYS A 93 4.58 -0.34 8.56
N SER A 94 5.45 -0.55 9.51
CA SER A 94 6.42 0.45 9.92
C SER A 94 7.35 0.81 8.77
N ALA A 95 7.86 -0.18 8.04
CA ALA A 95 8.79 0.05 6.95
C ALA A 95 8.13 0.75 5.77
N ILE A 96 6.97 0.26 5.36
CA ILE A 96 6.28 0.82 4.19
C ILE A 96 5.88 2.27 4.46
N GLU A 97 5.32 2.54 5.63
CA GLU A 97 4.90 3.91 5.95
C GLU A 97 6.09 4.86 6.11
N ALA A 98 7.23 4.35 6.55
CA ALA A 98 8.42 5.19 6.71
C ALA A 98 9.08 5.53 5.38
N ARG A 99 8.96 4.65 4.39
CA ARG A 99 9.74 4.80 3.14
C ARG A 99 8.90 5.11 1.92
N THR A 100 7.58 5.07 2.05
CA THR A 100 6.67 5.40 0.94
C THR A 100 5.55 6.28 1.48
N LYS A 101 4.69 6.74 0.59
CA LYS A 101 3.49 7.47 1.01
C LYS A 101 2.32 6.55 1.32
N ILE A 102 2.53 5.26 1.22
CA ILE A 102 1.44 4.29 1.37
C ILE A 102 1.17 4.04 2.84
N LYS A 103 -0.09 4.13 3.21
CA LYS A 103 -0.54 3.77 4.55
C LYS A 103 -0.92 2.30 4.57
N VAL A 104 -0.57 1.61 5.65
CA VAL A 104 -0.80 0.18 5.80
C VAL A 104 -1.61 -0.06 7.06
N ASP A 105 -2.65 -0.86 6.94
CA ASP A 105 -3.43 -1.29 8.09
C ASP A 105 -3.02 -2.71 8.48
N VAL A 106 -2.93 -2.94 9.78
CA VAL A 106 -2.70 -4.29 10.31
C VAL A 106 -4.04 -4.79 10.83
N SER A 107 -4.44 -5.95 10.38
CA SER A 107 -5.75 -6.50 10.72
C SER A 107 -5.66 -7.94 11.18
N GLY A 108 -6.81 -8.46 11.58
CA GLY A 108 -6.91 -9.84 12.00
C GLY A 108 -6.52 -10.04 13.45
N ILE A 109 -6.66 -11.28 13.88
CA ILE A 109 -6.29 -11.66 15.24
C ILE A 109 -4.79 -11.96 15.28
N PRO A 110 -4.20 -11.97 16.47
CA PRO A 110 -2.80 -12.38 16.59
C PRO A 110 -2.59 -13.78 16.04
N ARG A 111 -1.37 -14.02 15.53
CA ARG A 111 -1.04 -15.33 14.99
C ARG A 111 -1.17 -16.37 16.08
N GLN A 112 -1.84 -17.47 15.74
CA GLN A 112 -2.05 -18.55 16.69
C GLN A 112 -0.85 -19.49 16.73
N PRO A 113 -0.60 -20.14 17.88
CA PRO A 113 0.48 -21.12 17.96
C PRO A 113 0.30 -22.21 16.90
N GLY A 114 1.38 -22.54 16.21
CA GLY A 114 1.34 -23.58 15.18
C GLY A 114 0.89 -23.10 13.81
N ASP A 115 0.50 -21.85 13.68
CA ASP A 115 0.12 -21.29 12.38
C ASP A 115 1.40 -21.00 11.60
N LEU A 116 1.64 -21.77 10.54
CA LEU A 116 2.81 -21.63 9.69
C LEU A 116 2.50 -20.98 8.36
N ASN A 117 1.30 -20.44 8.19
CA ASN A 117 0.94 -19.77 6.95
C ASN A 117 1.75 -18.48 6.78
N PRO A 118 2.02 -18.08 5.53
CA PRO A 118 2.73 -16.82 5.30
C PRO A 118 1.90 -15.65 5.81
N THR A 119 2.57 -14.55 6.10
CA THR A 119 1.90 -13.29 6.36
C THR A 119 1.31 -12.80 5.05
N MET A 120 0.09 -12.33 5.10
CA MET A 120 -0.61 -11.90 3.90
C MET A 120 -0.56 -10.38 3.76
N LEU A 121 -0.04 -9.92 2.63
CA LEU A 121 -0.06 -8.52 2.24
C LEU A 121 -1.17 -8.36 1.21
N VAL A 122 -2.26 -7.73 1.60
CA VAL A 122 -3.45 -7.60 0.76
C VAL A 122 -3.47 -6.22 0.12
N ILE A 123 -3.52 -6.18 -1.20
CA ILE A 123 -3.58 -4.91 -1.93
C ILE A 123 -4.99 -4.77 -2.48
N GLY A 124 -5.78 -3.94 -1.82
CA GLY A 124 -7.13 -3.64 -2.24
C GLY A 124 -7.16 -2.47 -3.21
N PRO A 125 -8.35 -1.95 -3.51
CA PRO A 125 -8.47 -0.78 -4.38
C PRO A 125 -7.67 0.40 -3.83
N LYS A 126 -7.07 1.17 -4.72
CA LYS A 126 -6.33 2.34 -4.31
C LYS A 126 -7.29 3.39 -3.75
N PRO A 127 -6.99 3.93 -2.56
CA PRO A 127 -7.85 4.96 -1.99
C PRO A 127 -7.84 6.20 -2.86
N LYS A 128 -8.99 6.88 -2.92
CA LYS A 128 -9.12 8.09 -3.72
C LYS A 128 -8.59 9.33 -3.00
N TYR A 129 -8.49 9.28 -1.67
CA TYR A 129 -8.20 10.46 -0.87
C TYR A 129 -6.86 10.31 -0.19
N GLU A 130 -6.15 11.41 -0.13
CA GLU A 130 -4.81 11.43 0.47
C GLU A 130 -4.78 11.00 1.93
N LYS A 131 -5.89 11.12 2.64
CA LYS A 131 -5.93 10.70 4.03
C LYS A 131 -5.64 9.21 4.23
N TYR A 132 -5.69 8.44 3.14
CA TYR A 132 -5.35 7.02 3.20
C TYR A 132 -3.87 6.74 2.96
N PHE A 133 -3.09 7.77 2.77
CA PHE A 133 -1.65 7.63 2.57
C PHE A 133 -0.93 8.23 3.76
N SER A 134 0.20 7.63 4.09
CA SER A 134 1.04 8.17 5.16
C SER A 134 1.59 9.53 4.75
N PRO A 135 1.51 10.54 5.62
CA PRO A 135 2.15 11.81 5.30
C PRO A 135 3.66 11.65 5.35
N LYS A 136 4.35 12.23 4.39
CA LYS A 136 5.80 12.30 4.46
C LYS A 136 6.20 13.53 5.25
N LEU A 137 7.39 13.51 5.76
CA LEU A 137 7.93 14.64 6.48
C LEU A 137 7.86 15.87 5.56
N GLY A 138 7.22 16.92 6.06
CA GLY A 138 7.04 18.14 5.30
C GLY A 138 5.75 18.21 4.50
N ASP A 139 4.99 17.15 4.45
CA ASP A 139 3.72 17.10 3.72
C ASP A 139 2.54 17.44 4.60
N SER A 140 2.72 18.12 5.56
CA SER A 140 1.65 18.33 6.49
C SER A 140 0.44 19.01 5.99
N ASP A 141 -0.04 19.12 6.22
CA ASP A 141 -0.90 19.89 6.26
C ASP A 141 -1.97 19.74 5.90
N ILE A 142 -2.05 19.29 5.79
CA ILE A 142 -2.98 19.15 5.46
C ILE A 142 -3.96 19.05 6.13
N GLY A 143 -3.78 19.18 6.34
CA GLY A 143 -4.52 19.12 6.85
C GLY A 143 -5.21 19.40 6.84
N THR A 144 -4.77 19.75 6.68
CA THR A 144 -5.46 20.04 6.69
C THR A 144 -6.25 20.02 6.39
N GLY A 145 -6.08 20.09 6.13
CA GLY A 145 -6.78 20.18 5.91
C GLY A 145 -7.42 19.71 5.46
N ALA A 146 -7.01 19.65 5.37
CA ALA A 146 -7.52 19.43 5.16
C ALA A 146 -8.21 19.11 4.89
N GLU A 147 -8.08 19.34 4.83
CA GLU A 147 -8.58 19.33 4.68
C GLU A 147 -8.87 19.56 4.16
N ALA A 148 -8.40 19.81 3.83
CA ALA A 148 -8.64 20.22 3.42
C ALA A 148 -8.82 19.99 2.63
N GLY A 149 -8.24 19.94 2.41
CA GLY A 149 -8.37 20.04 1.89
C GLY A 149 -8.57 19.67 1.09
N ALA A 150 -8.32 19.81 0.96
CA ALA A 150 -8.48 19.87 0.50
C ALA A 150 -8.47 20.09 -0.22
N ALA A 151 -8.13 20.38 -0.25
CA ALA A 151 -8.06 20.83 -0.53
C ALA A 151 -7.58 20.90 -1.20
N ASP A 152 -6.93 20.99 -1.41
CA ASP A 152 -6.58 21.12 -1.63
C ASP A 152 -6.19 20.70 -2.26
N ILE A 153 -5.65 20.57 -2.60
CA ILE A 153 -5.39 20.29 -2.91
C ILE A 153 -5.37 20.17 -3.51
N VAL A 154 -5.24 20.21 -3.49
CA VAL A 154 -5.49 20.28 -3.77
C VAL A 154 -5.50 20.56 -4.40
N SER A 155 -5.23 21.13 -4.57
CA SER A 155 -5.36 21.37 -4.92
C SER A 155 -5.22 21.19 -5.71
N SER A 156 -4.75 21.01 -6.30
CA SER A 156 -4.83 20.60 -6.86
C SER A 156 -5.27 19.76 -7.15
N VAL A 157 -5.37 19.22 -7.15
CA VAL A 157 -6.11 18.54 -7.28
C VAL A 157 -6.92 18.49 -6.80
N ALA A 158 -6.86 18.82 -6.45
CA ALA A 158 -7.74 18.89 -5.92
C ALA A 158 -8.53 19.24 -6.17
N ASP A 159 -8.32 19.85 -6.37
CA ASP A 159 -9.29 20.23 -6.56
C ASP A 159 -9.75 19.93 -7.39
N GLU A 160 -9.04 19.82 -8.10
CA GLU A 160 -9.48 19.36 -8.68
C GLU A 160 -10.10 18.51 -8.48
N LEU A 161 -9.92 18.12 -8.05
CA LEU A 161 -10.57 17.39 -7.80
C LEU A 161 -11.54 17.59 -7.49
N GLN A 162 -11.62 18.34 -7.51
CA GLN A 162 -12.62 18.62 -7.35
C GLN A 162 -13.39 18.49 -8.24
N ASP A 163 -13.35 18.28 -8.93
CA ASP A 163 -14.12 18.14 -9.62
C ASP A 163 -14.70 17.80 -9.87
N PRO A 164 -14.99 18.01 -10.24
CA PRO A 164 -15.83 17.87 -10.34
C PRO A 164 -16.17 17.29 -10.32
#